data_b0b8d7b67b760f4b008ecac2897ca843
#
_entry.id   b0b8d7b67b760f4b008ecac2897ca843
#
_cell.length_a   1.000
_cell.length_b   1.000
_cell.length_c   1.000
_cell.angle_alpha   90.00
_cell.angle_beta   90.00
_cell.angle_gamma   90.00
#
_symmetry.space_group_name_H-M   'P 1'
#
loop_
_entity.id
_entity.type
_entity.pdbx_description
1 polymer ?
#
loop_
_entity_poly.entity_id
_entity_poly.type
_entity_poly.pdbx_seq_one_letter_code
_entity_poly.pdbx_strand_id
1 'polypeptide(L)'
;MDGVVGGATWPKLIVTVRQGDNGDAVKALQVQLNARGANLAVDGAFGVGTDSSVRGFQQSAGLSPVDGIVGPATWSALVSGGGSTGGGNGGDLLSQSQAASLLSSAGITWSSSGNCSNRNSSSCTSFDGLRRASADGAVALKHAVGGCGLTITGGTETGHAAGTYSHANGYKLDFAMAGCLTSHITGNFAYSGVRGDGATLYTSSSGNVYANEGSHWDVTFTG
;
A
#
# COMPACT_ATOMS: atom_id res chain seq x y z
N MET A 1 -17.32 6.44 19.89
CA MET A 1 -17.08 5.46 18.79
C MET A 1 -17.03 6.29 17.52
N ASP A 2 -15.89 6.30 16.87
CA ASP A 2 -15.64 7.10 15.64
C ASP A 2 -15.97 6.36 14.34
N GLY A 3 -16.39 5.08 14.44
CA GLY A 3 -16.68 4.23 13.26
C GLY A 3 -15.46 3.84 12.44
N VAL A 4 -14.26 4.15 12.91
CA VAL A 4 -13.01 3.85 12.20
C VAL A 4 -12.43 2.52 12.69
N VAL A 5 -12.15 1.63 11.75
CA VAL A 5 -11.45 0.36 12.03
C VAL A 5 -9.95 0.63 11.95
N GLY A 6 -9.38 1.13 13.04
CA GLY A 6 -7.95 1.44 13.16
C GLY A 6 -7.15 0.35 13.87
N GLY A 7 -5.87 0.61 14.11
CA GLY A 7 -4.92 -0.34 14.70
C GLY A 7 -5.33 -0.91 16.06
N ALA A 8 -6.17 -0.22 16.85
CA ALA A 8 -6.71 -0.73 18.10
C ALA A 8 -7.96 -1.61 17.92
N THR A 9 -8.63 -1.50 16.77
CA THR A 9 -9.87 -2.24 16.47
C THR A 9 -9.55 -3.57 15.79
N TRP A 10 -8.59 -3.59 14.87
CA TRP A 10 -8.17 -4.79 14.14
C TRP A 10 -7.79 -5.96 15.05
N PRO A 11 -6.96 -5.81 16.09
CA PRO A 11 -6.61 -6.93 16.99
C PRO A 11 -7.82 -7.56 17.71
N LYS A 12 -8.92 -6.81 17.85
CA LYS A 12 -10.15 -7.30 18.49
C LYS A 12 -11.08 -8.00 17.51
N LEU A 13 -10.94 -7.72 16.21
CA LEU A 13 -11.71 -8.34 15.13
C LEU A 13 -11.03 -9.58 14.56
N ILE A 14 -9.69 -9.69 14.74
CA ILE A 14 -8.90 -10.81 14.24
C ILE A 14 -9.11 -12.01 15.17
N VAL A 15 -9.88 -12.98 14.69
CA VAL A 15 -10.06 -14.28 15.34
C VAL A 15 -9.14 -15.28 14.63
N THR A 16 -8.30 -15.98 15.40
CA THR A 16 -7.52 -17.09 14.85
C THR A 16 -8.44 -18.22 14.44
N VAL A 17 -8.35 -18.65 13.18
CA VAL A 17 -9.13 -19.79 12.63
C VAL A 17 -8.21 -20.82 11.98
N ARG A 18 -8.60 -22.09 12.05
CA ARG A 18 -7.85 -23.25 11.56
C ARG A 18 -8.79 -24.37 11.16
N GLN A 19 -8.24 -25.42 10.58
CA GLN A 19 -9.02 -26.60 10.18
C GLN A 19 -9.86 -27.15 11.36
N GLY A 20 -11.13 -27.38 11.10
CA GLY A 20 -12.12 -27.80 12.05
C GLY A 20 -13.00 -26.67 12.61
N ASP A 21 -12.59 -25.41 12.48
CA ASP A 21 -13.40 -24.27 12.91
C ASP A 21 -14.57 -24.01 11.95
N ASN A 22 -15.60 -23.35 12.46
CA ASN A 22 -16.80 -23.00 11.71
C ASN A 22 -17.30 -21.59 12.09
N GLY A 23 -18.04 -20.96 11.19
CA GLY A 23 -18.75 -19.71 11.45
C GLY A 23 -18.34 -18.56 10.52
N ASP A 24 -18.73 -17.33 10.92
CA ASP A 24 -18.61 -16.15 10.05
C ASP A 24 -17.15 -15.73 9.80
N ALA A 25 -16.24 -15.97 10.75
CA ALA A 25 -14.82 -15.71 10.54
C ALA A 25 -14.25 -16.62 9.43
N VAL A 26 -14.73 -17.89 9.34
CA VAL A 26 -14.34 -18.82 8.27
C VAL A 26 -14.96 -18.40 6.95
N LYS A 27 -16.22 -17.94 6.92
CA LYS A 27 -16.81 -17.37 5.70
C LYS A 27 -16.02 -16.17 5.19
N ALA A 28 -15.65 -15.25 6.09
CA ALA A 28 -14.82 -14.10 5.75
C ALA A 28 -13.48 -14.53 5.16
N LEU A 29 -12.83 -15.55 5.73
CA LEU A 29 -11.61 -16.14 5.21
C LEU A 29 -11.79 -16.71 3.80
N GLN A 30 -12.85 -17.52 3.58
CA GLN A 30 -13.15 -18.12 2.29
C GLN A 30 -13.38 -17.06 1.20
N VAL A 31 -14.11 -15.97 1.54
CA VAL A 31 -14.29 -14.82 0.64
C VAL A 31 -12.94 -14.19 0.29
N GLN A 32 -12.06 -13.97 1.28
CA GLN A 32 -10.74 -13.38 1.04
C GLN A 32 -9.82 -14.28 0.23
N LEU A 33 -9.86 -15.60 0.42
CA LEU A 33 -9.10 -16.56 -0.38
C LEU A 33 -9.62 -16.62 -1.82
N ASN A 34 -10.94 -16.59 -2.01
CA ASN A 34 -11.55 -16.57 -3.34
C ASN A 34 -11.22 -15.30 -4.11
N ALA A 35 -11.16 -14.15 -3.44
CA ALA A 35 -10.68 -12.90 -4.03
C ALA A 35 -9.23 -12.97 -4.53
N ARG A 36 -8.48 -14.03 -4.13
CA ARG A 36 -7.10 -14.32 -4.54
C ARG A 36 -6.98 -15.55 -5.44
N GLY A 37 -8.09 -15.97 -6.03
CA GLY A 37 -8.12 -17.04 -7.00
C GLY A 37 -8.33 -18.44 -6.43
N ALA A 38 -8.60 -18.59 -5.13
CA ALA A 38 -9.13 -19.84 -4.61
C ALA A 38 -10.56 -20.05 -5.13
N ASN A 39 -10.98 -21.29 -5.27
CA ASN A 39 -12.33 -21.67 -5.70
C ASN A 39 -13.02 -22.46 -4.59
N LEU A 40 -13.29 -21.79 -3.47
CA LEU A 40 -13.89 -22.38 -2.28
C LEU A 40 -15.39 -22.09 -2.21
N ALA A 41 -16.17 -23.06 -1.73
CA ALA A 41 -17.52 -22.76 -1.24
C ALA A 41 -17.42 -21.84 -0.01
N VAL A 42 -18.25 -20.80 0.05
CA VAL A 42 -18.33 -19.88 1.21
C VAL A 42 -19.39 -20.44 2.17
N ASP A 43 -19.08 -21.59 2.75
CA ASP A 43 -20.00 -22.34 3.62
C ASP A 43 -19.74 -22.09 5.12
N GLY A 44 -18.61 -21.46 5.45
CA GLY A 44 -18.19 -21.21 6.82
C GLY A 44 -17.60 -22.43 7.52
N ALA A 45 -17.28 -23.50 6.81
CA ALA A 45 -16.61 -24.67 7.35
C ALA A 45 -15.13 -24.68 6.93
N PHE A 46 -14.22 -24.68 7.89
CA PHE A 46 -12.78 -24.76 7.62
C PHE A 46 -12.38 -26.21 7.38
N GLY A 47 -12.72 -26.73 6.22
CA GLY A 47 -12.38 -28.08 5.79
C GLY A 47 -10.97 -28.18 5.18
N VAL A 48 -10.64 -29.37 4.65
CA VAL A 48 -9.35 -29.66 4.00
C VAL A 48 -9.07 -28.71 2.82
N GLY A 49 -10.10 -28.36 2.04
CA GLY A 49 -9.97 -27.42 0.92
C GLY A 49 -9.58 -26.03 1.37
N THR A 50 -10.18 -25.54 2.46
CA THR A 50 -9.83 -24.25 3.06
C THR A 50 -8.42 -24.29 3.64
N ASP A 51 -8.00 -25.36 4.35
CA ASP A 51 -6.65 -25.54 4.87
C ASP A 51 -5.60 -25.51 3.74
N SER A 52 -5.83 -26.26 2.67
CA SER A 52 -4.94 -26.29 1.52
C SER A 52 -4.77 -24.90 0.88
N SER A 53 -5.88 -24.16 0.76
CA SER A 53 -5.86 -22.79 0.22
C SER A 53 -5.14 -21.80 1.14
N VAL A 54 -5.30 -21.95 2.47
CA VAL A 54 -4.55 -21.14 3.46
C VAL A 54 -3.05 -21.41 3.36
N ARG A 55 -2.64 -22.68 3.33
CA ARG A 55 -1.20 -23.03 3.18
C ARG A 55 -0.63 -22.53 1.87
N GLY A 56 -1.34 -22.69 0.77
CA GLY A 56 -0.95 -22.13 -0.52
C GLY A 56 -0.80 -20.60 -0.46
N PHE A 57 -1.74 -19.91 0.19
CA PHE A 57 -1.65 -18.47 0.41
C PHE A 57 -0.47 -18.08 1.31
N GLN A 58 -0.28 -18.76 2.46
CA GLN A 58 0.85 -18.51 3.37
C GLN A 58 2.19 -18.66 2.64
N GLN A 59 2.33 -19.71 1.83
CA GLN A 59 3.52 -19.95 1.02
C GLN A 59 3.74 -18.84 -0.02
N SER A 60 2.70 -18.47 -0.77
CA SER A 60 2.80 -17.42 -1.80
C SER A 60 3.03 -16.03 -1.21
N ALA A 61 2.53 -15.78 -0.01
CA ALA A 61 2.71 -14.54 0.74
C ALA A 61 4.03 -14.49 1.54
N GLY A 62 4.85 -15.54 1.46
CA GLY A 62 6.13 -15.63 2.20
C GLY A 62 5.97 -15.69 3.72
N LEU A 63 4.81 -16.11 4.21
CA LEU A 63 4.56 -16.23 5.64
C LEU A 63 5.22 -17.48 6.23
N SER A 64 5.75 -17.38 7.42
CA SER A 64 6.33 -18.50 8.15
C SER A 64 5.81 -18.49 9.60
N PRO A 65 5.36 -19.64 10.12
CA PRO A 65 5.28 -20.95 9.47
C PRO A 65 4.12 -21.07 8.45
N VAL A 66 4.26 -22.01 7.50
CA VAL A 66 3.15 -22.44 6.61
C VAL A 66 2.39 -23.54 7.33
N ASP A 67 1.53 -23.17 8.26
CA ASP A 67 0.90 -24.07 9.25
C ASP A 67 -0.61 -24.28 9.05
N GLY A 68 -1.21 -23.57 8.08
CA GLY A 68 -2.66 -23.61 7.85
C GLY A 68 -3.48 -22.86 8.91
N ILE A 69 -2.81 -22.12 9.83
CA ILE A 69 -3.46 -21.33 10.87
C ILE A 69 -3.58 -19.88 10.42
N VAL A 70 -4.77 -19.35 10.44
CA VAL A 70 -5.04 -17.95 10.05
C VAL A 70 -5.04 -17.09 11.31
N GLY A 71 -3.85 -16.73 11.77
CA GLY A 71 -3.62 -15.79 12.85
C GLY A 71 -3.46 -14.34 12.34
N PRO A 72 -3.06 -13.39 13.23
CA PRO A 72 -2.94 -11.97 12.90
C PRO A 72 -2.08 -11.69 11.65
N ALA A 73 -0.95 -12.37 11.48
CA ALA A 73 -0.07 -12.20 10.33
C ALA A 73 -0.75 -12.64 9.02
N THR A 74 -1.41 -13.81 9.01
CA THR A 74 -2.13 -14.32 7.85
C THR A 74 -3.33 -13.42 7.51
N TRP A 75 -4.11 -12.99 8.51
CA TRP A 75 -5.20 -12.03 8.30
C TRP A 75 -4.69 -10.70 7.74
N SER A 76 -3.62 -10.17 8.32
CA SER A 76 -3.02 -8.93 7.82
C SER A 76 -2.64 -9.05 6.34
N ALA A 77 -1.97 -10.12 5.95
CA ALA A 77 -1.63 -10.38 4.55
C ALA A 77 -2.88 -10.56 3.67
N LEU A 78 -3.92 -11.24 4.18
CA LEU A 78 -5.18 -11.43 3.46
C LEU A 78 -5.94 -10.10 3.25
N VAL A 79 -6.05 -9.23 4.24
CA VAL A 79 -6.83 -7.97 4.11
C VAL A 79 -6.02 -6.84 3.47
N SER A 80 -4.68 -6.91 3.54
CA SER A 80 -3.80 -5.92 2.91
C SER A 80 -3.66 -6.07 1.39
N GLY A 81 -4.41 -6.95 0.75
CA GLY A 81 -4.40 -7.12 -0.70
C GLY A 81 -3.14 -7.81 -1.24
N GLY A 82 -2.44 -8.58 -0.40
CA GLY A 82 -1.27 -9.36 -0.80
C GLY A 82 -1.57 -10.47 -1.78
N GLY A 83 -1.66 -10.16 -3.05
CA GLY A 83 -1.56 -11.11 -4.16
C GLY A 83 -0.15 -11.05 -4.72
N SER A 84 0.77 -11.86 -4.19
CA SER A 84 2.06 -12.08 -4.84
C SER A 84 1.98 -13.36 -5.65
N THR A 85 1.94 -13.23 -6.97
CA THR A 85 2.30 -14.30 -7.88
C THR A 85 3.69 -14.00 -8.41
N GLY A 86 4.68 -14.78 -8.01
CA GLY A 86 5.99 -14.77 -8.64
C GLY A 86 7.14 -14.65 -7.64
N GLY A 87 7.91 -15.74 -7.52
CA GLY A 87 9.05 -15.86 -6.64
C GLY A 87 10.17 -14.86 -6.94
N GLY A 88 10.85 -14.47 -5.89
CA GLY A 88 12.08 -13.69 -5.94
C GLY A 88 12.24 -12.86 -4.67
N ASN A 89 13.35 -13.03 -3.98
CA ASN A 89 13.81 -12.24 -2.84
C ASN A 89 13.63 -10.73 -3.08
N GLY A 90 12.53 -10.14 -2.53
CA GLY A 90 12.22 -8.71 -2.69
C GLY A 90 10.84 -8.35 -2.14
N GLY A 91 10.48 -8.80 -0.93
CA GLY A 91 9.15 -8.80 -0.30
C GLY A 91 8.37 -7.48 -0.21
N ASP A 92 8.86 -6.37 -0.75
CA ASP A 92 8.28 -5.04 -0.59
C ASP A 92 7.99 -4.28 -1.89
N LEU A 93 8.36 -4.82 -3.07
CA LEU A 93 8.16 -4.13 -4.34
C LEU A 93 6.88 -4.60 -5.04
N LEU A 94 6.03 -3.65 -5.40
CA LEU A 94 4.78 -3.89 -6.12
C LEU A 94 5.01 -3.85 -7.63
N SER A 95 4.27 -4.66 -8.38
CA SER A 95 4.11 -4.45 -9.81
C SER A 95 3.25 -3.22 -10.09
N GLN A 96 3.32 -2.70 -11.32
CA GLN A 96 2.48 -1.60 -11.78
C GLN A 96 0.99 -1.82 -11.46
N SER A 97 0.47 -3.00 -11.76
CA SER A 97 -0.95 -3.31 -11.56
C SER A 97 -1.36 -3.40 -10.08
N GLN A 98 -0.49 -3.96 -9.23
CA GLN A 98 -0.74 -4.06 -7.79
C GLN A 98 -0.78 -2.68 -7.15
N ALA A 99 0.22 -1.83 -7.43
CA ALA A 99 0.27 -0.48 -6.89
C ALA A 99 -0.89 0.38 -7.42
N ALA A 100 -1.17 0.33 -8.72
CA ALA A 100 -2.29 1.06 -9.32
C ALA A 100 -3.64 0.65 -8.72
N SER A 101 -3.87 -0.65 -8.50
CA SER A 101 -5.09 -1.14 -7.85
C SER A 101 -5.23 -0.63 -6.41
N LEU A 102 -4.13 -0.66 -5.63
CA LEU A 102 -4.13 -0.18 -4.25
C LEU A 102 -4.44 1.32 -4.17
N LEU A 103 -3.75 2.12 -4.98
CA LEU A 103 -3.91 3.58 -5.01
C LEU A 103 -5.30 4.00 -5.49
N SER A 104 -5.80 3.37 -6.57
CA SER A 104 -7.14 3.68 -7.10
C SER A 104 -8.26 3.27 -6.14
N SER A 105 -8.13 2.15 -5.43
CA SER A 105 -9.09 1.72 -4.40
C SER A 105 -9.20 2.71 -3.25
N ALA A 106 -8.14 3.46 -2.96
CA ALA A 106 -8.14 4.55 -1.99
C ALA A 106 -8.65 5.88 -2.56
N GLY A 107 -9.02 5.95 -3.85
CA GLY A 107 -9.46 7.18 -4.51
C GLY A 107 -8.29 8.13 -4.82
N ILE A 108 -7.08 7.61 -4.98
CA ILE A 108 -5.92 8.35 -5.49
C ILE A 108 -5.88 8.19 -7.00
N THR A 109 -5.76 9.30 -7.70
CA THR A 109 -5.62 9.35 -9.16
C THR A 109 -4.17 9.64 -9.56
N TRP A 110 -3.84 9.48 -10.83
CA TRP A 110 -2.55 9.89 -11.36
C TRP A 110 -2.70 10.44 -12.76
N SER A 111 -1.75 11.30 -13.16
CA SER A 111 -1.62 11.83 -14.50
C SER A 111 -0.34 11.26 -15.13
N SER A 112 -0.42 10.94 -16.41
CA SER A 112 0.70 10.42 -17.20
C SER A 112 0.49 10.78 -18.66
N SER A 113 1.54 11.12 -19.37
CA SER A 113 1.47 11.45 -20.79
C SER A 113 0.97 10.25 -21.60
N GLY A 114 -0.16 10.42 -22.29
CA GLY A 114 -0.76 9.32 -23.05
C GLY A 114 -1.20 8.12 -22.22
N ASN A 115 -1.43 8.29 -20.92
CA ASN A 115 -1.77 7.23 -19.97
C ASN A 115 -0.74 6.09 -19.91
N CYS A 116 0.53 6.38 -20.16
CA CYS A 116 1.59 5.37 -20.14
C CYS A 116 2.08 5.08 -18.71
N SER A 117 2.58 3.85 -18.52
CA SER A 117 3.18 3.39 -17.26
C SER A 117 4.59 2.81 -17.47
N ASN A 118 5.26 3.19 -18.53
CA ASN A 118 6.60 2.68 -18.83
C ASN A 118 7.62 3.31 -17.89
N ARG A 119 8.22 2.49 -17.03
CA ARG A 119 9.23 2.90 -16.07
C ARG A 119 10.48 3.51 -16.70
N ASN A 120 10.79 3.15 -17.94
CA ASN A 120 11.96 3.64 -18.67
C ASN A 120 11.69 4.92 -19.47
N SER A 121 10.56 5.58 -19.23
CA SER A 121 10.18 6.82 -19.91
C SER A 121 9.82 7.90 -18.89
N SER A 122 10.56 8.99 -18.87
CA SER A 122 10.35 10.13 -17.97
C SER A 122 9.04 10.91 -18.21
N SER A 123 8.33 10.62 -19.31
CA SER A 123 7.02 11.21 -19.60
C SER A 123 5.84 10.37 -19.08
N CYS A 124 6.11 9.15 -18.61
CA CYS A 124 5.12 8.27 -17.99
C CYS A 124 5.09 8.46 -16.47
N THR A 125 4.01 8.04 -15.84
CA THR A 125 3.95 7.83 -14.39
C THR A 125 3.87 6.34 -14.14
N SER A 126 4.91 5.79 -13.55
CA SER A 126 5.04 4.35 -13.30
C SER A 126 5.00 4.05 -11.81
N PHE A 127 4.39 2.92 -11.46
CA PHE A 127 4.42 2.36 -10.12
C PHE A 127 5.13 1.01 -10.06
N ASP A 128 5.74 0.58 -11.18
CA ASP A 128 6.47 -0.69 -11.23
C ASP A 128 7.73 -0.62 -10.36
N GLY A 129 7.79 -1.48 -9.34
CA GLY A 129 8.83 -1.44 -8.33
C GLY A 129 8.58 -0.40 -7.22
N LEU A 130 7.36 0.14 -7.08
CA LEU A 130 6.98 0.95 -5.92
C LEU A 130 6.99 0.06 -4.67
N ARG A 131 7.55 0.57 -3.57
CA ARG A 131 7.53 -0.15 -2.30
C ARG A 131 6.12 -0.20 -1.74
N ARG A 132 5.78 -1.32 -1.12
CA ARG A 132 4.50 -1.49 -0.44
C ARG A 132 4.29 -0.42 0.63
N ALA A 133 5.31 -0.13 1.43
CA ALA A 133 5.27 0.92 2.45
C ALA A 133 4.99 2.31 1.85
N SER A 134 5.54 2.62 0.67
CA SER A 134 5.28 3.89 -0.02
C SER A 134 3.83 3.98 -0.52
N ALA A 135 3.29 2.90 -1.05
CA ALA A 135 1.89 2.85 -1.47
C ALA A 135 0.95 2.97 -0.26
N ASP A 136 1.22 2.26 0.83
CA ASP A 136 0.44 2.33 2.08
C ASP A 136 0.54 3.73 2.71
N GLY A 137 1.71 4.37 2.67
CA GLY A 137 1.92 5.75 3.11
C GLY A 137 1.10 6.76 2.30
N ALA A 138 1.00 6.58 0.98
CA ALA A 138 0.15 7.40 0.12
C ALA A 138 -1.34 7.22 0.46
N VAL A 139 -1.78 5.98 0.72
CA VAL A 139 -3.15 5.68 1.16
C VAL A 139 -3.44 6.32 2.53
N ALA A 140 -2.51 6.23 3.47
CA ALA A 140 -2.63 6.87 4.78
C ALA A 140 -2.73 8.41 4.65
N LEU A 141 -1.91 9.02 3.79
CA LEU A 141 -2.00 10.44 3.47
C LEU A 141 -3.38 10.80 2.90
N LYS A 142 -3.90 10.01 1.95
CA LYS A 142 -5.24 10.22 1.37
C LYS A 142 -6.33 10.20 2.43
N HIS A 143 -6.26 9.28 3.37
CA HIS A 143 -7.22 9.21 4.48
C HIS A 143 -7.09 10.42 5.42
N ALA A 144 -5.86 10.86 5.72
CA ALA A 144 -5.60 12.00 6.60
C ALA A 144 -6.10 13.33 6.02
N VAL A 145 -6.01 13.51 4.70
CA VAL A 145 -6.52 14.73 4.02
C VAL A 145 -8.03 14.66 3.69
N GLY A 146 -8.68 13.56 4.01
CA GLY A 146 -10.13 13.39 3.86
C GLY A 146 -10.62 13.56 2.42
N GLY A 147 -11.54 14.52 2.18
CA GLY A 147 -12.13 14.79 0.88
C GLY A 147 -11.20 15.41 -0.17
N CYS A 148 -9.93 15.66 0.16
CA CYS A 148 -8.93 16.19 -0.77
C CYS A 148 -8.66 15.21 -1.92
N GLY A 149 -8.76 15.68 -3.17
CA GLY A 149 -8.30 14.91 -4.33
C GLY A 149 -6.78 14.84 -4.33
N LEU A 150 -6.21 13.63 -4.32
CA LEU A 150 -4.78 13.43 -4.53
C LEU A 150 -4.53 12.90 -5.93
N THR A 151 -3.63 13.57 -6.65
CA THR A 151 -3.19 13.13 -7.99
C THR A 151 -1.68 12.95 -7.97
N ILE A 152 -1.21 11.74 -8.25
CA ILE A 152 0.21 11.44 -8.40
C ILE A 152 0.66 11.89 -9.81
N THR A 153 1.81 12.57 -9.86
CA THR A 153 2.40 13.10 -11.09
C THR A 153 3.76 12.49 -11.42
N GLY A 154 4.37 11.80 -10.45
CA GLY A 154 5.64 11.09 -10.62
C GLY A 154 5.67 9.86 -9.69
N GLY A 155 6.23 8.77 -10.19
CA GLY A 155 6.36 7.49 -9.49
C GLY A 155 7.77 6.93 -9.61
N THR A 156 7.89 5.71 -10.14
CA THR A 156 9.18 5.00 -10.21
C THR A 156 9.88 5.12 -11.57
N GLU A 157 9.35 5.90 -12.49
CA GLU A 157 9.92 6.12 -13.83
C GLU A 157 11.28 6.81 -13.77
N THR A 158 12.03 6.72 -14.88
CA THR A 158 13.31 7.41 -15.04
C THR A 158 13.12 8.93 -15.17
N GLY A 159 14.20 9.68 -14.89
CA GLY A 159 14.21 11.15 -14.99
C GLY A 159 14.35 11.85 -13.63
N HIS A 160 14.15 11.12 -12.53
CA HIS A 160 14.32 11.62 -11.16
C HIS A 160 15.77 11.43 -10.65
N ALA A 161 16.13 12.19 -9.62
CA ALA A 161 17.45 12.11 -8.99
C ALA A 161 17.70 10.71 -8.38
N ALA A 162 18.92 10.21 -8.55
CA ALA A 162 19.33 8.94 -7.97
C ALA A 162 19.60 9.07 -6.46
N GLY A 163 19.52 7.98 -5.73
CA GLY A 163 19.78 7.92 -4.28
C GLY A 163 19.14 6.71 -3.62
N THR A 164 19.48 6.47 -2.36
CA THR A 164 18.88 5.36 -1.58
C THR A 164 17.36 5.50 -1.50
N TYR A 165 16.88 6.66 -1.07
CA TYR A 165 15.45 6.99 -0.99
C TYR A 165 15.02 7.74 -2.25
N SER A 166 15.07 7.07 -3.41
CA SER A 166 14.74 7.67 -4.70
C SER A 166 13.43 7.13 -5.27
N HIS A 167 12.92 7.80 -6.31
CA HIS A 167 11.82 7.32 -7.13
C HIS A 167 12.13 5.94 -7.73
N ALA A 168 13.32 5.79 -8.34
CA ALA A 168 13.74 4.52 -8.94
C ALA A 168 13.80 3.35 -7.94
N ASN A 169 14.02 3.62 -6.65
CA ASN A 169 14.01 2.61 -5.60
C ASN A 169 12.65 2.45 -4.91
N GLY A 170 11.61 3.12 -5.43
CA GLY A 170 10.22 2.99 -5.00
C GLY A 170 9.89 3.66 -3.66
N TYR A 171 10.73 4.55 -3.17
CA TYR A 171 10.51 5.26 -1.91
C TYR A 171 9.72 6.55 -2.06
N LYS A 172 9.57 7.08 -3.28
CA LYS A 172 9.00 8.39 -3.52
C LYS A 172 7.81 8.37 -4.46
N LEU A 173 6.92 9.33 -4.21
CA LEU A 173 5.83 9.70 -5.11
C LEU A 173 5.72 11.23 -5.16
N ASP A 174 5.52 11.76 -6.36
CA ASP A 174 5.19 13.17 -6.53
C ASP A 174 3.67 13.35 -6.57
N PHE A 175 3.19 14.34 -5.84
CA PHE A 175 1.78 14.69 -5.81
C PHE A 175 1.57 16.09 -6.39
N ALA A 176 0.59 16.24 -7.26
CA ALA A 176 0.18 17.54 -7.75
C ALA A 176 -0.15 18.49 -6.60
N MET A 177 0.18 19.77 -6.77
CA MET A 177 -0.18 20.79 -5.80
C MET A 177 -1.70 20.89 -5.67
N ALA A 178 -2.18 20.77 -4.42
CA ALA A 178 -3.56 21.00 -4.06
C ALA A 178 -3.60 21.80 -2.75
N GLY A 179 -4.46 22.79 -2.68
CA GLY A 179 -4.52 23.68 -1.49
C GLY A 179 -4.83 22.90 -0.20
N CYS A 180 -5.71 21.89 -0.27
CA CYS A 180 -6.05 21.01 0.85
C CYS A 180 -4.86 20.14 1.30
N LEU A 181 -4.08 19.59 0.36
CA LEU A 181 -2.87 18.84 0.66
C LEU A 181 -1.82 19.75 1.30
N THR A 182 -1.57 20.92 0.71
CA THR A 182 -0.61 21.90 1.23
C THR A 182 -0.99 22.35 2.65
N SER A 183 -2.26 22.68 2.89
CA SER A 183 -2.75 23.08 4.22
C SER A 183 -2.59 21.94 5.23
N HIS A 184 -2.84 20.69 4.82
CA HIS A 184 -2.64 19.54 5.70
C HIS A 184 -1.17 19.38 6.09
N ILE A 185 -0.25 19.41 5.11
CA ILE A 185 1.18 19.23 5.35
C ILE A 185 1.71 20.36 6.26
N THR A 186 1.47 21.61 5.88
CA THR A 186 2.01 22.78 6.62
C THR A 186 1.37 22.95 8.00
N GLY A 187 0.15 22.49 8.20
CA GLY A 187 -0.58 22.59 9.46
C GLY A 187 -0.36 21.45 10.45
N ASN A 188 0.07 20.27 9.98
CA ASN A 188 0.16 19.08 10.82
C ASN A 188 1.55 18.46 10.92
N PHE A 189 2.49 18.82 10.01
CA PHE A 189 3.84 18.27 10.00
C PHE A 189 4.87 19.30 10.45
N ALA A 190 5.94 18.83 11.07
CA ALA A 190 7.01 19.69 11.54
C ALA A 190 7.84 20.23 10.36
N TYR A 191 8.06 21.54 10.32
CA TYR A 191 9.06 22.12 9.42
C TYR A 191 10.44 21.53 9.75
N SER A 192 11.15 21.00 8.76
CA SER A 192 12.41 20.29 8.92
C SER A 192 13.58 20.89 8.12
N GLY A 193 13.39 22.06 7.51
CA GLY A 193 14.46 22.81 6.84
C GLY A 193 14.19 23.08 5.36
N VAL A 194 15.27 23.38 4.65
CA VAL A 194 15.26 23.61 3.20
C VAL A 194 16.31 22.72 2.56
N ARG A 195 15.91 22.01 1.51
CA ARG A 195 16.80 21.15 0.70
C ARG A 195 17.72 22.03 -0.17
N GLY A 196 18.85 21.48 -0.63
CA GLY A 196 19.84 22.22 -1.40
C GLY A 196 19.37 22.83 -2.72
N ASP A 197 18.25 22.37 -3.26
CA ASP A 197 17.56 22.91 -4.44
C ASP A 197 16.51 23.99 -4.11
N GLY A 198 16.37 24.34 -2.82
CA GLY A 198 15.42 25.34 -2.35
C GLY A 198 14.07 24.81 -1.91
N ALA A 199 13.78 23.52 -2.05
CA ALA A 199 12.52 22.93 -1.60
C ALA A 199 12.37 22.99 -0.08
N THR A 200 11.23 23.48 0.40
CA THR A 200 10.90 23.52 1.82
C THR A 200 10.47 22.14 2.29
N LEU A 201 11.06 21.68 3.40
CA LEU A 201 10.84 20.34 3.93
C LEU A 201 9.93 20.32 5.15
N TYR A 202 9.04 19.33 5.19
CA TYR A 202 8.20 19.00 6.34
C TYR A 202 8.34 17.51 6.65
N THR A 203 8.30 17.13 7.93
CA THR A 203 8.41 15.74 8.36
C THR A 203 7.19 15.37 9.20
N SER A 204 6.51 14.28 8.82
CA SER A 204 5.41 13.73 9.60
C SER A 204 5.91 12.99 10.85
N SER A 205 5.01 12.70 11.80
CA SER A 205 5.33 11.91 12.99
C SER A 205 5.78 10.48 12.68
N SER A 206 5.43 9.94 11.51
CA SER A 206 5.91 8.64 11.00
C SER A 206 7.27 8.71 10.31
N GLY A 207 7.89 9.88 10.21
CA GLY A 207 9.20 10.07 9.59
C GLY A 207 9.16 10.34 8.08
N ASN A 208 8.01 10.32 7.43
CA ASN A 208 7.91 10.64 6.02
C ASN A 208 8.26 12.10 5.77
N VAL A 209 9.02 12.38 4.70
CA VAL A 209 9.49 13.70 4.34
C VAL A 209 8.74 14.22 3.13
N TYR A 210 8.26 15.46 3.23
CA TYR A 210 7.47 16.15 2.22
C TYR A 210 8.25 17.39 1.77
N ALA A 211 8.71 17.40 0.52
CA ALA A 211 9.43 18.52 -0.07
C ALA A 211 8.50 19.31 -1.00
N ASN A 212 8.33 20.59 -0.71
CA ASN A 212 7.60 21.50 -1.59
C ASN A 212 8.53 22.02 -2.68
N GLU A 213 8.39 21.52 -3.89
CA GLU A 213 9.18 21.93 -5.06
C GLU A 213 8.50 23.06 -5.87
N GLY A 214 7.41 23.64 -5.35
CA GLY A 214 6.68 24.71 -6.00
C GLY A 214 5.67 24.23 -7.05
N SER A 215 6.02 23.24 -7.86
CA SER A 215 5.14 22.62 -8.87
C SER A 215 4.42 21.38 -8.35
N HIS A 216 4.98 20.69 -7.39
CA HIS A 216 4.47 19.45 -6.80
C HIS A 216 5.04 19.25 -5.38
N TRP A 217 4.49 18.26 -4.68
CA TRP A 217 5.05 17.73 -3.45
C TRP A 217 5.80 16.44 -3.75
N ASP A 218 7.14 16.44 -3.61
CA ASP A 218 7.98 15.23 -3.61
C ASP A 218 7.91 14.60 -2.22
N VAL A 219 7.30 13.42 -2.11
CA VAL A 219 7.08 12.75 -0.83
C VAL A 219 7.92 11.50 -0.73
N THR A 220 8.82 11.46 0.26
CA THR A 220 9.64 10.30 0.59
C THR A 220 8.98 9.52 1.74
N PHE A 221 8.68 8.26 1.50
CA PHE A 221 8.15 7.32 2.49
C PHE A 221 9.30 6.48 3.04
N THR A 222 9.57 6.59 4.34
CA THR A 222 10.75 5.99 5.00
C THR A 222 10.42 4.85 5.97
N GLY A 223 9.13 4.65 6.26
CA GLY A 223 8.69 3.66 7.24
C GLY A 223 7.59 2.76 6.75
#